data_fd3ae48537a0b4a73c8b217581abdfb6
#
_entry.id   fd3ae48537a0b4a73c8b217581abdfb6
#
_cell.length_a   1.000
_cell.length_b   1.000
_cell.length_c   1.000
_cell.angle_alpha   90.00
_cell.angle_beta   90.00
_cell.angle_gamma   90.00
#
_symmetry.space_group_name_H-M   'P 1'
#
loop_
_entity.id
_entity.type
_entity.pdbx_description
1 polymer ?
#
loop_
_entity_poly.entity_id
_entity_poly.type
_entity_poly.pdbx_seq_one_letter_code
_entity_poly.pdbx_strand_id
1 'polypeptide(L)'
;ANAEYEGFELDAQILINQYFRMFFNYGTLDATYEGFVTDIDESDGVIKLENADFLTPRFAPEESYGIGGTLSIPAGQGTVDVFAKFSRIGEFETNLLNSDLGRAPETDNVNASIGYYQDNWSIVAYGQNLTDEQYEVVDPIMPLFAIGTINQGRRFGVVLSAEF
;
A
#
# COMPACT_ATOMS: atom_id res chain seq x y z
N ALA A 1 22.65 3.58 15.92
CA ALA A 1 22.01 4.05 14.68
C ALA A 1 20.71 4.75 15.01
N ASN A 2 20.47 5.88 14.39
CA ASN A 2 19.19 6.58 14.38
C ASN A 2 18.61 6.47 12.96
N ALA A 3 17.30 6.53 12.86
CA ALA A 3 16.61 6.74 11.59
C ALA A 3 15.76 8.00 11.73
N GLU A 4 15.86 8.89 10.77
CA GLU A 4 15.08 10.11 10.70
C GLU A 4 14.05 9.97 9.58
N TYR A 5 12.82 10.40 9.85
CA TYR A 5 11.69 10.36 8.92
C TYR A 5 11.06 11.75 8.90
N GLU A 6 11.15 12.41 7.76
CA GLU A 6 10.50 13.70 7.53
C GLU A 6 9.52 13.57 6.36
N GLY A 7 8.36 14.21 6.46
CA GLY A 7 7.39 14.07 5.39
C GLY A 7 6.23 15.03 5.50
N PHE A 8 5.38 14.96 4.49
CA PHE A 8 4.15 15.71 4.40
C PHE A 8 3.00 14.76 4.05
N GLU A 9 1.88 14.93 4.74
CA GLU A 9 0.65 14.20 4.46
C GLU A 9 -0.51 15.16 4.23
N LEU A 10 -1.34 14.85 3.23
CA LEU A 10 -2.55 15.57 2.90
C LEU A 10 -3.70 14.58 2.70
N ASP A 11 -4.75 14.76 3.49
CA ASP A 11 -6.03 14.07 3.31
C ASP A 11 -7.12 15.08 3.01
N ALA A 12 -7.89 14.83 1.97
CA ALA A 12 -9.01 15.68 1.59
C ALA A 12 -10.26 14.85 1.28
N GLN A 13 -11.40 15.34 1.75
CA GLN A 13 -12.71 14.80 1.39
C GLN A 13 -13.59 15.94 0.89
N ILE A 14 -14.26 15.71 -0.24
CA ILE A 14 -15.11 16.70 -0.88
C ILE A 14 -16.48 16.08 -1.15
N LEU A 15 -17.51 16.71 -0.63
CA LEU A 15 -18.90 16.38 -0.98
C LEU A 15 -19.27 17.23 -2.21
N ILE A 16 -19.24 16.60 -3.39
CA ILE A 16 -19.56 17.27 -4.66
C ILE A 16 -21.04 17.63 -4.73
N ASN A 17 -21.88 16.70 -4.31
CA ASN A 17 -23.32 16.88 -4.14
C ASN A 17 -23.86 15.83 -3.16
N GLN A 18 -25.18 15.81 -2.93
CA GLN A 18 -25.83 14.88 -1.98
C GLN A 18 -25.62 13.39 -2.29
N TYR A 19 -25.20 13.05 -3.51
CA TYR A 19 -25.00 11.67 -3.96
C TYR A 19 -23.53 11.29 -4.14
N PHE A 20 -22.63 12.25 -4.33
CA PHE A 20 -21.26 11.96 -4.70
C PHE A 20 -20.25 12.60 -3.77
N ARG A 21 -19.45 11.74 -3.12
CA ARG A 21 -18.32 12.11 -2.28
C ARG A 21 -17.03 11.63 -2.93
N MET A 22 -16.03 12.50 -2.98
CA MET A 22 -14.67 12.17 -3.38
C MET A 22 -13.73 12.27 -2.18
N PHE A 23 -12.64 11.53 -2.25
CA PHE A 23 -11.50 11.66 -1.34
C PHE A 23 -10.19 11.59 -2.12
N PHE A 24 -9.18 12.24 -1.57
CA PHE A 24 -7.83 12.25 -2.07
C PHE A 24 -6.88 12.17 -0.87
N ASN A 25 -5.84 11.38 -0.99
CA ASN A 25 -4.73 11.37 -0.05
C ASN A 25 -3.41 11.43 -0.81
N TYR A 26 -2.44 12.11 -0.23
CA TYR A 26 -1.09 12.26 -0.77
C TYR A 26 -0.11 12.29 0.39
N GLY A 27 0.99 11.58 0.27
CA GLY A 27 2.07 11.56 1.24
C GLY A 27 3.43 11.55 0.55
N THR A 28 4.37 12.29 1.11
CA THR A 28 5.80 12.19 0.81
C THR A 28 6.56 11.85 2.08
N LEU A 29 7.63 11.08 1.93
CA LEU A 29 8.47 10.65 3.03
C LEU A 29 9.93 10.70 2.59
N ASP A 30 10.75 11.43 3.32
CA ASP A 30 12.21 11.35 3.27
C ASP A 30 12.69 10.56 4.49
N ALA A 31 13.42 9.49 4.25
CA ALA A 31 13.87 8.59 5.30
C ALA A 31 15.38 8.35 5.17
N THR A 32 16.11 8.65 6.22
CA THR A 32 17.59 8.57 6.24
C THR A 32 18.10 7.88 7.50
N TYR A 33 19.29 7.30 7.40
CA TYR A 33 20.04 6.82 8.57
C TYR A 33 21.09 7.81 9.01
N GLU A 34 21.34 7.86 10.34
CA GLU A 34 22.40 8.61 10.95
C GLU A 34 23.20 7.71 11.91
N GLY A 35 24.51 7.61 11.68
CA GLY A 35 25.40 6.76 12.46
C GLY A 35 25.08 5.28 12.34
N PHE A 36 24.54 4.86 11.19
CA PHE A 36 24.27 3.47 10.91
C PHE A 36 25.54 2.76 10.48
N VAL A 37 25.85 1.66 11.15
CA VAL A 37 27.05 0.85 10.90
C VAL A 37 26.61 -0.60 10.75
N THR A 38 26.98 -1.21 9.64
CA THR A 38 26.68 -2.62 9.35
C THR A 38 27.79 -3.25 8.50
N ASP A 39 27.75 -4.55 8.34
CA ASP A 39 28.53 -5.27 7.34
C ASP A 39 27.81 -5.15 6.00
N ILE A 40 28.45 -4.52 5.03
CA ILE A 40 27.86 -4.26 3.71
C ILE A 40 28.16 -5.42 2.76
N ASP A 41 29.30 -6.10 2.93
CA ASP A 41 29.72 -7.24 2.11
C ASP A 41 29.63 -8.56 2.89
N GLU A 42 28.44 -9.08 3.03
CA GLU A 42 28.21 -10.36 3.70
C GLU A 42 28.78 -11.56 2.93
N SER A 43 29.29 -11.37 1.72
CA SER A 43 29.73 -12.46 0.84
C SER A 43 31.11 -13.02 1.19
N ASP A 44 31.98 -12.24 1.83
CA ASP A 44 33.37 -12.63 2.14
C ASP A 44 33.50 -13.46 3.45
N GLY A 45 32.42 -13.57 4.23
CA GLY A 45 32.39 -14.31 5.51
C GLY A 45 33.20 -13.63 6.63
N VAL A 46 33.62 -12.38 6.44
CA VAL A 46 34.35 -11.58 7.41
C VAL A 46 33.51 -10.37 7.81
N ILE A 47 33.12 -10.30 9.07
CA ILE A 47 32.31 -9.18 9.56
C ILE A 47 33.16 -7.92 9.61
N LYS A 48 32.85 -6.95 8.74
CA LYS A 48 33.43 -5.61 8.71
C LYS A 48 32.34 -4.58 8.89
N LEU A 49 32.37 -3.89 10.01
CA LEU A 49 31.42 -2.83 10.28
C LEU A 49 31.86 -1.53 9.59
N GLU A 50 31.08 -1.06 8.64
CA GLU A 50 31.33 0.14 7.86
C GLU A 50 30.16 1.12 8.00
N ASN A 51 30.41 2.42 7.76
CA ASN A 51 29.32 3.40 7.76
C ASN A 51 28.38 3.11 6.58
N ALA A 52 27.10 3.02 6.89
CA ALA A 52 26.02 2.67 5.97
C ALA A 52 24.89 3.71 5.96
N ASP A 53 25.18 4.97 6.31
CA ASP A 53 24.20 6.07 6.31
C ASP A 53 23.62 6.36 4.91
N PHE A 54 24.29 5.87 3.85
CA PHE A 54 23.83 5.98 2.47
C PHE A 54 22.70 5.01 2.12
N LEU A 55 22.39 4.02 2.97
CA LEU A 55 21.28 3.11 2.77
C LEU A 55 19.96 3.78 3.14
N THR A 56 18.90 3.40 2.44
CA THR A 56 17.53 3.88 2.70
C THR A 56 16.83 2.98 3.72
N PRO A 57 16.14 3.53 4.71
CA PRO A 57 15.29 2.77 5.62
C PRO A 57 14.25 1.94 4.87
N ARG A 58 14.00 0.73 5.37
CA ARG A 58 13.05 -0.20 4.76
C ARG A 58 11.60 0.30 4.89
N PHE A 59 10.77 -0.07 3.91
CA PHE A 59 9.33 0.22 3.90
C PHE A 59 8.99 1.71 3.99
N ALA A 60 9.85 2.54 3.41
CA ALA A 60 9.73 3.98 3.37
C ALA A 60 9.61 4.48 1.92
N PRO A 61 8.46 4.31 1.24
CA PRO A 61 8.27 4.86 -0.09
C PRO A 61 8.32 6.38 -0.04
N GLU A 62 9.06 7.00 -0.95
CA GLU A 62 9.19 8.47 -1.01
C GLU A 62 7.88 9.18 -1.33
N GLU A 63 6.99 8.49 -2.07
CA GLU A 63 5.71 9.04 -2.49
C GLU A 63 4.61 7.99 -2.44
N SER A 64 3.43 8.41 -1.99
CA SER A 64 2.20 7.63 -2.09
C SER A 64 1.00 8.52 -2.29
N TYR A 65 0.04 8.08 -3.09
CA TYR A 65 -1.22 8.81 -3.24
C TYR A 65 -2.39 7.90 -3.58
N GLY A 66 -3.57 8.42 -3.33
CA GLY A 66 -4.81 7.78 -3.68
C GLY A 66 -5.91 8.77 -3.99
N ILE A 67 -6.77 8.38 -4.92
CA ILE A 67 -7.98 9.11 -5.25
C ILE A 67 -9.13 8.14 -5.39
N GLY A 68 -10.29 8.53 -4.90
CA GLY A 68 -11.47 7.68 -5.00
C GLY A 68 -12.74 8.42 -4.71
N GLY A 69 -13.84 7.68 -4.75
CA GLY A 69 -15.14 8.26 -4.45
C GLY A 69 -16.22 7.22 -4.25
N THR A 70 -17.32 7.69 -3.70
CA THR A 70 -18.54 6.92 -3.52
C THR A 70 -19.70 7.69 -4.13
N LEU A 71 -20.44 7.02 -5.00
CA LEU A 71 -21.71 7.49 -5.56
C LEU A 71 -22.85 6.72 -4.89
N SER A 72 -23.70 7.41 -4.14
CA SER A 72 -24.84 6.85 -3.39
C SER A 72 -26.15 7.29 -4.06
N ILE A 73 -26.89 6.37 -4.66
CA ILE A 73 -28.11 6.65 -5.41
C ILE A 73 -29.30 5.97 -4.73
N PRO A 74 -30.37 6.70 -4.36
CA PRO A 74 -31.59 6.08 -3.90
C PRO A 74 -32.17 5.13 -4.96
N ALA A 75 -32.51 3.91 -4.55
CA ALA A 75 -33.01 2.86 -5.45
C ALA A 75 -34.11 2.04 -4.74
N GLY A 76 -35.36 2.26 -5.11
CA GLY A 76 -36.48 1.59 -4.48
C GLY A 76 -36.64 1.96 -2.98
N GLN A 77 -36.54 0.96 -2.11
CA GLN A 77 -36.57 1.14 -0.64
C GLN A 77 -35.18 1.22 0.01
N GLY A 78 -34.10 1.26 -0.81
CA GLY A 78 -32.74 1.27 -0.34
C GLY A 78 -31.88 2.24 -1.11
N THR A 79 -30.56 2.02 -1.02
CA THR A 79 -29.54 2.82 -1.68
C THR A 79 -28.57 1.90 -2.41
N VAL A 80 -28.20 2.29 -3.63
CA VAL A 80 -27.07 1.70 -4.35
C VAL A 80 -25.84 2.58 -4.14
N ASP A 81 -24.78 2.00 -3.60
CA ASP A 81 -23.48 2.64 -3.48
C ASP A 81 -22.50 2.03 -4.51
N VAL A 82 -21.84 2.90 -5.26
CA VAL A 82 -20.74 2.53 -6.15
C VAL A 82 -19.48 3.22 -5.62
N PHE A 83 -18.50 2.42 -5.26
CA PHE A 83 -17.20 2.87 -4.77
C PHE A 83 -16.10 2.50 -5.76
N ALA A 84 -15.16 3.41 -5.97
CA ALA A 84 -13.90 3.13 -6.64
C ALA A 84 -12.76 3.93 -5.99
N LYS A 85 -11.59 3.29 -5.89
CA LYS A 85 -10.34 3.89 -5.42
C LYS A 85 -9.20 3.44 -6.32
N PHE A 86 -8.41 4.39 -6.78
CA PHE A 86 -7.05 4.19 -7.29
C PHE A 86 -6.06 4.57 -6.20
N SER A 87 -4.96 3.83 -6.08
CA SER A 87 -3.84 4.19 -5.21
C SER A 87 -2.53 3.77 -5.85
N ARG A 88 -1.50 4.60 -5.65
CA ARG A 88 -0.12 4.35 -6.03
C ARG A 88 0.76 4.41 -4.80
N ILE A 89 1.71 3.49 -4.72
CA ILE A 89 2.80 3.49 -3.75
C ILE A 89 4.08 3.47 -4.56
N GLY A 90 4.98 4.42 -4.32
CA GLY A 90 6.29 4.48 -4.94
C GLY A 90 7.15 3.27 -4.59
N GLU A 91 8.25 3.10 -5.29
CA GLU A 91 9.21 2.04 -4.95
C GLU A 91 9.78 2.20 -3.54
N PHE A 92 10.14 1.11 -2.90
CA PHE A 92 10.76 1.14 -1.57
C PHE A 92 11.65 -0.09 -1.35
N GLU A 93 12.62 0.07 -0.44
CA GLU A 93 13.50 -1.02 -0.04
C GLU A 93 12.79 -1.98 0.94
N THR A 94 12.95 -3.28 0.74
CA THR A 94 12.37 -4.29 1.63
C THR A 94 13.42 -4.94 2.54
N ASN A 95 14.70 -4.88 2.19
CA ASN A 95 15.80 -5.40 2.99
C ASN A 95 16.75 -4.28 3.46
N LEU A 96 17.55 -4.60 4.47
CA LEU A 96 18.40 -3.64 5.16
C LEU A 96 19.55 -3.12 4.28
N LEU A 97 20.10 -3.94 3.40
CA LEU A 97 21.26 -3.59 2.58
C LEU A 97 20.88 -2.98 1.23
N ASN A 98 19.59 -2.72 1.00
CA ASN A 98 19.07 -2.17 -0.26
C ASN A 98 19.53 -2.93 -1.49
N SER A 99 19.59 -4.27 -1.40
CA SER A 99 20.00 -5.11 -2.52
C SER A 99 18.95 -5.13 -3.62
N ASP A 100 19.38 -5.36 -4.85
CA ASP A 100 18.48 -5.39 -6.03
C ASP A 100 17.32 -6.38 -5.89
N LEU A 101 17.51 -7.46 -5.14
CA LEU A 101 16.46 -8.45 -4.87
C LEU A 101 15.42 -7.95 -3.85
N GLY A 102 15.73 -6.91 -3.10
CA GLY A 102 14.90 -6.38 -2.02
C GLY A 102 14.24 -5.05 -2.33
N ARG A 103 14.11 -4.68 -3.58
CA ARG A 103 13.40 -3.46 -3.97
C ARG A 103 12.01 -3.81 -4.47
N ALA A 104 10.99 -3.35 -3.75
CA ALA A 104 9.61 -3.40 -4.21
C ALA A 104 9.39 -2.31 -5.27
N PRO A 105 8.89 -2.65 -6.47
CA PRO A 105 8.63 -1.66 -7.50
C PRO A 105 7.46 -0.75 -7.13
N GLU A 106 7.36 0.39 -7.80
CA GLU A 106 6.15 1.20 -7.79
C GLU A 106 4.94 0.33 -8.16
N THR A 107 3.83 0.48 -7.42
CA THR A 107 2.62 -0.33 -7.63
C THR A 107 1.37 0.52 -7.72
N ASP A 108 0.53 0.20 -8.71
CA ASP A 108 -0.78 0.78 -8.91
C ASP A 108 -1.86 -0.21 -8.47
N ASN A 109 -2.82 0.26 -7.70
CA ASN A 109 -3.91 -0.59 -7.22
C ASN A 109 -5.26 0.07 -7.44
N VAL A 110 -6.19 -0.68 -8.04
CA VAL A 110 -7.58 -0.28 -8.21
C VAL A 110 -8.47 -1.21 -7.41
N ASN A 111 -9.30 -0.61 -6.54
CA ASN A 111 -10.35 -1.31 -5.82
C ASN A 111 -11.70 -0.71 -6.18
N ALA A 112 -12.71 -1.55 -6.35
CA ALA A 112 -14.07 -1.09 -6.61
C ALA A 112 -15.10 -1.99 -5.95
N SER A 113 -16.26 -1.41 -5.64
CA SER A 113 -17.41 -2.19 -5.18
C SER A 113 -18.72 -1.56 -5.63
N ILE A 114 -19.75 -2.40 -5.70
CA ILE A 114 -21.14 -1.98 -5.84
C ILE A 114 -21.96 -2.70 -4.78
N GLY A 115 -22.73 -1.95 -4.01
CA GLY A 115 -23.56 -2.46 -2.95
C GLY A 115 -25.01 -1.97 -3.05
N TYR A 116 -25.94 -2.79 -2.62
CA TYR A 116 -27.29 -2.38 -2.34
C TYR A 116 -27.57 -2.54 -0.86
N TYR A 117 -28.08 -1.49 -0.25
CA TYR A 117 -28.32 -1.39 1.19
C TYR A 117 -29.81 -1.09 1.44
N GLN A 118 -30.41 -1.85 2.31
CA GLN A 118 -31.76 -1.65 2.81
C GLN A 118 -31.73 -1.76 4.34
N ASP A 119 -32.77 -1.32 5.06
CA ASP A 119 -32.77 -1.12 6.51
C ASP A 119 -32.11 -2.24 7.33
N ASN A 120 -32.38 -3.49 7.00
CA ASN A 120 -31.90 -4.65 7.77
C ASN A 120 -31.09 -5.67 6.96
N TRP A 121 -30.75 -5.38 5.71
CA TRP A 121 -29.87 -6.24 4.92
C TRP A 121 -29.09 -5.48 3.85
N SER A 122 -27.99 -6.04 3.42
CA SER A 122 -27.22 -5.51 2.30
C SER A 122 -26.56 -6.63 1.49
N ILE A 123 -26.27 -6.32 0.24
CA ILE A 123 -25.45 -7.14 -0.67
C ILE A 123 -24.40 -6.25 -1.30
N VAL A 124 -23.15 -6.65 -1.22
CA VAL A 124 -22.01 -5.91 -1.78
C VAL A 124 -21.15 -6.85 -2.61
N ALA A 125 -20.99 -6.55 -3.90
CA ALA A 125 -19.99 -7.16 -4.75
C ALA A 125 -18.77 -6.26 -4.78
N TYR A 126 -17.56 -6.84 -4.65
CA TYR A 126 -16.32 -6.08 -4.65
C TYR A 126 -15.23 -6.74 -5.47
N GLY A 127 -14.31 -5.92 -5.96
CA GLY A 127 -13.04 -6.34 -6.55
C GLY A 127 -11.90 -5.58 -5.90
N GLN A 128 -10.86 -6.29 -5.54
CA GLN A 128 -9.63 -5.75 -4.96
C GLN A 128 -8.45 -6.07 -5.86
N ASN A 129 -7.49 -5.14 -5.92
CA ASN A 129 -6.33 -5.23 -6.80
C ASN A 129 -6.75 -5.55 -8.25
N LEU A 130 -7.66 -4.75 -8.82
CA LEU A 130 -8.19 -4.96 -10.18
C LEU A 130 -7.12 -4.80 -11.26
N THR A 131 -6.05 -4.08 -10.99
CA THR A 131 -4.85 -3.96 -11.82
C THR A 131 -4.04 -5.26 -11.88
N ASP A 132 -4.24 -6.17 -10.90
CA ASP A 132 -3.52 -7.44 -10.73
C ASP A 132 -2.01 -7.23 -10.54
N GLU A 133 -1.64 -6.13 -9.91
CA GLU A 133 -0.25 -5.83 -9.58
C GLU A 133 0.24 -6.78 -8.48
N GLN A 134 1.37 -7.43 -8.77
CA GLN A 134 2.03 -8.31 -7.82
C GLN A 134 3.49 -7.89 -7.67
N TYR A 135 3.97 -7.83 -6.45
CA TYR A 135 5.36 -7.59 -6.13
C TYR A 135 5.82 -8.54 -5.02
N GLU A 136 7.09 -8.77 -5.00
CA GLU A 136 7.74 -9.60 -3.99
C GLU A 136 8.37 -8.72 -2.91
N VAL A 137 8.16 -9.09 -1.66
CA VAL A 137 8.93 -8.60 -0.52
C VAL A 137 9.97 -9.66 -0.21
N VAL A 138 11.23 -9.37 -0.47
CA VAL A 138 12.32 -10.31 -0.27
C VAL A 138 13.16 -9.87 0.91
N ASP A 139 13.27 -10.74 1.90
CA ASP A 139 14.16 -10.55 3.05
C ASP A 139 15.28 -11.61 2.99
N PRO A 140 16.52 -11.22 2.65
CA PRO A 140 17.63 -12.16 2.66
C PRO A 140 17.95 -12.52 4.12
N ILE A 141 17.75 -13.79 4.46
CA ILE A 141 17.95 -14.30 5.83
C ILE A 141 19.40 -14.79 6.02
N MET A 142 20.01 -15.25 4.94
CA MET A 142 21.37 -15.76 4.95
C MET A 142 22.05 -15.61 3.57
N PRO A 143 23.38 -15.63 3.48
CA PRO A 143 24.11 -15.52 2.21
C PRO A 143 23.73 -16.57 1.15
N LEU A 144 23.09 -17.67 1.56
CA LEU A 144 22.80 -18.82 0.67
C LEU A 144 21.36 -18.88 0.18
N PHE A 145 20.42 -18.17 0.81
CA PHE A 145 19.02 -18.15 0.40
C PHE A 145 18.28 -16.91 0.89
N ALA A 146 17.30 -16.50 0.10
CA ALA A 146 16.35 -15.45 0.43
C ALA A 146 14.94 -16.05 0.57
N ILE A 147 14.14 -15.49 1.45
CA ILE A 147 12.71 -15.80 1.55
C ILE A 147 11.95 -14.61 1.02
N GLY A 148 11.08 -14.87 0.03
CA GLY A 148 10.19 -13.87 -0.52
C GLY A 148 8.74 -14.18 -0.19
N THR A 149 7.95 -13.15 0.03
CA THR A 149 6.47 -13.23 0.09
C THR A 149 5.91 -12.37 -1.03
N ILE A 150 4.87 -12.88 -1.69
CA ILE A 150 4.18 -12.16 -2.76
C ILE A 150 2.91 -11.55 -2.18
N ASN A 151 2.63 -10.30 -2.51
CA ASN A 151 1.36 -9.67 -2.18
C ASN A 151 0.19 -10.40 -2.86
N GLN A 152 -1.03 -10.16 -2.36
CA GLN A 152 -2.21 -10.82 -2.91
C GLN A 152 -2.60 -10.23 -4.26
N GLY A 153 -2.73 -11.07 -5.27
CA GLY A 153 -3.27 -10.71 -6.58
C GLY A 153 -4.74 -10.33 -6.55
N ARG A 154 -5.31 -10.14 -7.72
CA ARG A 154 -6.71 -9.73 -7.92
C ARG A 154 -7.70 -10.67 -7.24
N ARG A 155 -8.68 -10.09 -6.55
CA ARG A 155 -9.73 -10.82 -5.84
C ARG A 155 -11.10 -10.22 -6.09
N PHE A 156 -12.10 -11.09 -6.15
CA PHE A 156 -13.50 -10.71 -6.20
C PHE A 156 -14.28 -11.42 -5.09
N GLY A 157 -15.31 -10.78 -4.61
CA GLY A 157 -16.18 -11.38 -3.61
C GLY A 157 -17.55 -10.73 -3.54
N VAL A 158 -18.44 -11.41 -2.83
CA VAL A 158 -19.78 -10.91 -2.49
C VAL A 158 -19.98 -11.05 -0.99
N VAL A 159 -20.45 -10.01 -0.35
CA VAL A 159 -20.81 -9.98 1.07
C VAL A 159 -22.32 -9.82 1.18
N LEU A 160 -22.94 -10.66 1.96
CA LEU A 160 -24.35 -10.55 2.35
C LEU A 160 -24.38 -10.27 3.86
N SER A 161 -25.11 -9.26 4.28
CA SER A 161 -25.32 -8.92 5.69
C SER A 161 -26.80 -8.82 5.99
N ALA A 162 -27.23 -9.34 7.14
CA ALA A 162 -28.59 -9.21 7.64
C ALA A 162 -28.60 -9.05 9.16
N GLU A 163 -29.46 -8.16 9.66
CA GLU A 163 -29.73 -7.94 11.09
C GLU A 163 -31.13 -8.43 11.40
N PHE A 164 -31.31 -9.16 12.52
CA PHE A 164 -32.55 -9.77 12.95
C PHE A 164 -33.02 -9.20 14.26
#